data_bf2b4946a9f02816c374d7658fc741f6
#
_entry.id   bf2b4946a9f02816c374d7658fc741f6
#
_cell.length_a   1.000
_cell.length_b   1.000
_cell.length_c   1.000
_cell.angle_alpha   90.00
_cell.angle_beta   90.00
_cell.angle_gamma   90.00
#
_symmetry.space_group_name_H-M   'P 1'
#
loop_
_entity.id
_entity.type
_entity.pdbx_description
1 polymer ?
#
loop_
_entity_poly.entity_id
_entity_poly.type
_entity_poly.pdbx_seq_one_letter_code
_entity_poly.pdbx_strand_id
1 'polypeptide(L)'
;MLGILLVVAFGVWAIFRQQTVTEITADLPLKISEKLDQLWQVAQDSLNEKKYLRAEKALLTILRVDERNATAYNRLGILYAKQKAFKDAIECFEIAQSLQPSASSLHNVGLIYFETSDYEKAGLAFEQALDMEDDVASRHIAYAKVQEKLGKRKKMTASLERAVELEPVPQSLNLLADAYEKDGQVELATDLRDKAAKLIIPSGNQKRVKQARRVIM
;
A
#
# COMPACT_ATOMS: atom_id res chain seq x y z
N MET A 1 45.22 54.31 20.97
CA MET A 1 43.99 53.85 21.66
C MET A 1 42.85 53.60 20.73
N LEU A 2 42.52 54.49 19.76
CA LEU A 2 41.39 54.32 18.84
C LEU A 2 41.51 53.09 17.94
N GLY A 3 42.71 52.74 17.48
CA GLY A 3 42.94 51.58 16.61
C GLY A 3 42.67 50.21 17.26
N ILE A 4 42.96 50.09 18.56
CA ILE A 4 42.74 48.86 19.33
C ILE A 4 41.23 48.62 19.53
N LEU A 5 40.46 49.70 19.77
CA LEU A 5 39.00 49.64 19.92
C LEU A 5 38.32 49.20 18.62
N LEU A 6 38.81 49.65 17.47
CA LEU A 6 38.26 49.23 16.14
C LEU A 6 38.54 47.74 15.86
N VAL A 7 39.72 47.23 16.20
CA VAL A 7 40.08 45.83 16.02
C VAL A 7 39.22 44.92 16.91
N VAL A 8 39.01 45.34 18.19
CA VAL A 8 38.16 44.60 19.12
C VAL A 8 36.69 44.61 18.65
N ALA A 9 36.18 45.79 18.22
CA ALA A 9 34.80 45.87 17.69
C ALA A 9 34.59 45.02 16.43
N PHE A 10 35.57 44.99 15.51
CA PHE A 10 35.53 44.16 14.34
C PHE A 10 35.61 42.66 14.65
N GLY A 11 36.48 42.31 15.63
CA GLY A 11 36.57 40.93 16.12
C GLY A 11 35.27 40.43 16.76
N VAL A 12 34.65 41.23 17.60
CA VAL A 12 33.34 40.92 18.21
C VAL A 12 32.25 40.83 17.15
N TRP A 13 32.21 41.76 16.18
CA TRP A 13 31.26 41.70 15.06
C TRP A 13 31.46 40.46 14.19
N ALA A 14 32.68 40.06 13.88
CA ALA A 14 33.00 38.88 13.10
C ALA A 14 32.56 37.58 13.82
N ILE A 15 32.78 37.51 15.15
CA ILE A 15 32.34 36.37 15.97
C ILE A 15 30.80 36.29 15.99
N PHE A 16 30.09 37.39 16.21
CA PHE A 16 28.63 37.44 16.20
C PHE A 16 28.08 37.04 14.81
N ARG A 17 28.69 37.54 13.75
CA ARG A 17 28.28 37.19 12.37
C ARG A 17 28.52 35.71 12.07
N GLN A 18 29.59 35.14 12.57
CA GLN A 18 29.89 33.71 12.36
C GLN A 18 28.92 32.82 13.14
N GLN A 19 28.52 33.18 14.36
CA GLN A 19 27.53 32.46 15.16
C GLN A 19 26.14 32.49 14.49
N THR A 20 25.69 33.66 14.02
CA THR A 20 24.38 33.77 13.34
C THR A 20 24.32 32.95 12.04
N VAL A 21 25.40 32.88 11.27
CA VAL A 21 25.47 32.08 10.04
C VAL A 21 25.45 30.59 10.37
N THR A 22 26.15 30.13 11.39
CA THR A 22 26.18 28.73 11.80
C THR A 22 24.82 28.25 12.36
N GLU A 23 24.11 29.08 13.14
CA GLU A 23 22.77 28.78 13.64
C GLU A 23 21.76 28.67 12.47
N ILE A 24 21.78 29.62 11.53
CA ILE A 24 20.88 29.61 10.37
C ILE A 24 21.12 28.35 9.48
N THR A 25 22.38 27.95 9.29
CA THR A 25 22.73 26.79 8.48
C THR A 25 22.42 25.44 9.16
N ALA A 26 22.46 25.41 10.51
CA ALA A 26 22.09 24.21 11.28
C ALA A 26 20.57 23.99 11.34
N ASP A 27 19.78 25.06 11.43
CA ASP A 27 18.31 25.00 11.48
C ASP A 27 17.65 24.72 10.12
N LEU A 28 18.31 25.01 9.00
CA LEU A 28 17.74 24.90 7.67
C LEU A 28 17.37 23.44 7.32
N PRO A 29 18.22 22.43 7.56
CA PRO A 29 17.88 21.02 7.31
C PRO A 29 16.70 20.55 8.15
N LEU A 30 16.61 20.96 9.43
CA LEU A 30 15.51 20.61 10.32
C LEU A 30 14.17 21.16 9.82
N LYS A 31 14.13 22.43 9.44
CA LYS A 31 12.93 23.08 8.89
C LYS A 31 12.47 22.46 7.56
N ILE A 32 13.41 22.02 6.72
CA ILE A 32 13.10 21.32 5.47
C ILE A 32 12.52 19.95 5.80
N SER A 33 13.10 19.20 6.74
CA SER A 33 12.59 17.89 7.16
C SER A 33 11.18 17.99 7.72
N GLU A 34 10.93 18.90 8.66
CA GLU A 34 9.59 19.12 9.22
C GLU A 34 8.54 19.47 8.13
N LYS A 35 8.94 20.29 7.16
CA LYS A 35 8.06 20.66 6.06
C LYS A 35 7.78 19.48 5.11
N LEU A 36 8.77 18.62 4.88
CA LEU A 36 8.57 17.38 4.11
C LEU A 36 7.62 16.44 4.84
N ASP A 37 7.76 16.26 6.17
CA ASP A 37 6.85 15.44 6.96
C ASP A 37 5.42 15.96 6.91
N GLN A 38 5.23 17.27 6.98
CA GLN A 38 3.92 17.90 6.79
C GLN A 38 3.35 17.63 5.40
N LEU A 39 4.17 17.70 4.33
CA LEU A 39 3.73 17.40 2.97
C LEU A 39 3.35 15.93 2.80
N TRP A 40 4.10 15.01 3.44
CA TRP A 40 3.74 13.59 3.47
C TRP A 40 2.38 13.36 4.13
N GLN A 41 2.14 14.02 5.27
CA GLN A 41 0.85 13.94 5.96
C GLN A 41 -0.29 14.51 5.09
N VAL A 42 -0.08 15.69 4.50
CA VAL A 42 -1.06 16.31 3.58
C VAL A 42 -1.37 15.39 2.39
N ALA A 43 -0.35 14.75 1.81
CA ALA A 43 -0.53 13.83 0.70
C ALA A 43 -1.39 12.62 1.13
N GLN A 44 -1.07 12.01 2.29
CA GLN A 44 -1.77 10.86 2.81
C GLN A 44 -3.24 11.16 3.13
N ASP A 45 -3.49 12.24 3.88
CA ASP A 45 -4.84 12.64 4.27
C ASP A 45 -5.69 12.99 3.04
N SER A 46 -5.08 13.73 2.09
CA SER A 46 -5.76 14.11 0.85
C SER A 46 -6.10 12.91 -0.03
N LEU A 47 -5.26 11.86 -0.07
CA LEU A 47 -5.57 10.60 -0.77
C LEU A 47 -6.75 9.87 -0.11
N ASN A 48 -6.78 9.83 1.23
CA ASN A 48 -7.85 9.20 2.01
C ASN A 48 -9.19 9.94 1.82
N GLU A 49 -9.14 11.27 1.77
CA GLU A 49 -10.29 12.14 1.57
C GLU A 49 -10.70 12.29 0.08
N LYS A 50 -10.00 11.61 -0.85
CA LYS A 50 -10.20 11.72 -2.31
C LYS A 50 -9.99 13.14 -2.87
N LYS A 51 -9.23 13.98 -2.16
CA LYS A 51 -8.82 15.32 -2.61
C LYS A 51 -7.58 15.23 -3.51
N TYR A 52 -7.74 14.60 -4.68
CA TYR A 52 -6.62 14.20 -5.55
C TYR A 52 -5.70 15.34 -5.96
N LEU A 53 -6.24 16.50 -6.33
CA LEU A 53 -5.42 17.66 -6.71
C LEU A 53 -4.51 18.17 -5.57
N ARG A 54 -5.00 18.09 -4.32
CA ARG A 54 -4.22 18.48 -3.14
C ARG A 54 -3.12 17.47 -2.85
N ALA A 55 -3.43 16.18 -2.97
CA ALA A 55 -2.45 15.10 -2.84
C ALA A 55 -1.34 15.22 -3.89
N GLU A 56 -1.72 15.43 -5.15
CA GLU A 56 -0.79 15.61 -6.27
C GLU A 56 0.17 16.78 -6.04
N LYS A 57 -0.36 17.97 -5.67
CA LYS A 57 0.47 19.13 -5.36
C LYS A 57 1.47 18.87 -4.25
N ALA A 58 1.07 18.17 -3.20
CA ALA A 58 1.95 17.81 -2.10
C ALA A 58 3.06 16.86 -2.56
N LEU A 59 2.73 15.80 -3.32
CA LEU A 59 3.68 14.83 -3.84
C LEU A 59 4.66 15.47 -4.85
N LEU A 60 4.16 16.30 -5.77
CA LEU A 60 5.03 17.03 -6.69
C LEU A 60 5.95 18.02 -5.98
N THR A 61 5.50 18.60 -4.84
CA THR A 61 6.36 19.46 -4.04
C THR A 61 7.46 18.66 -3.33
N ILE A 62 7.17 17.43 -2.88
CA ILE A 62 8.19 16.51 -2.35
C ILE A 62 9.22 16.19 -3.44
N LEU A 63 8.78 15.87 -4.66
CA LEU A 63 9.67 15.57 -5.78
C LEU A 63 10.52 16.76 -6.24
N ARG A 64 10.10 17.99 -6.00
CA ARG A 64 10.95 19.18 -6.24
C ARG A 64 12.14 19.27 -5.28
N VAL A 65 12.00 18.69 -4.09
CA VAL A 65 13.07 18.66 -3.07
C VAL A 65 13.93 17.40 -3.25
N ASP A 66 13.30 16.27 -3.57
CA ASP A 66 13.95 14.99 -3.81
C ASP A 66 13.39 14.34 -5.08
N GLU A 67 14.02 14.63 -6.21
CA GLU A 67 13.60 14.15 -7.53
C GLU A 67 13.68 12.63 -7.69
N ARG A 68 14.46 11.96 -6.84
CA ARG A 68 14.65 10.50 -6.87
C ARG A 68 13.86 9.77 -5.79
N ASN A 69 12.81 10.37 -5.27
CA ASN A 69 11.98 9.77 -4.24
C ASN A 69 11.04 8.71 -4.80
N ALA A 70 11.44 7.45 -4.74
CA ALA A 70 10.65 6.31 -5.23
C ALA A 70 9.27 6.22 -4.55
N THR A 71 9.19 6.54 -3.25
CA THR A 71 7.93 6.53 -2.50
C THR A 71 6.94 7.58 -3.03
N ALA A 72 7.43 8.77 -3.38
CA ALA A 72 6.59 9.84 -3.94
C ALA A 72 6.03 9.43 -5.32
N TYR A 73 6.87 8.86 -6.20
CA TYR A 73 6.41 8.32 -7.47
C TYR A 73 5.40 7.18 -7.30
N ASN A 74 5.65 6.25 -6.38
CA ASN A 74 4.68 5.17 -6.10
C ASN A 74 3.32 5.73 -5.63
N ARG A 75 3.31 6.75 -4.77
CA ARG A 75 2.05 7.39 -4.32
C ARG A 75 1.37 8.19 -5.44
N LEU A 76 2.11 8.83 -6.33
CA LEU A 76 1.55 9.45 -7.54
C LEU A 76 0.91 8.38 -8.45
N GLY A 77 1.57 7.25 -8.65
CA GLY A 77 1.01 6.13 -9.39
C GLY A 77 -0.33 5.66 -8.81
N ILE A 78 -0.41 5.48 -7.48
CA ILE A 78 -1.66 5.14 -6.80
C ILE A 78 -2.74 6.22 -7.00
N LEU A 79 -2.36 7.49 -6.93
CA LEU A 79 -3.26 8.62 -7.14
C LEU A 79 -3.83 8.60 -8.57
N TYR A 80 -2.99 8.48 -9.58
CA TYR A 80 -3.40 8.44 -10.98
C TYR A 80 -4.23 7.19 -11.29
N ALA A 81 -3.89 6.02 -10.70
CA ALA A 81 -4.72 4.83 -10.82
C ALA A 81 -6.14 5.04 -10.27
N LYS A 82 -6.28 5.73 -9.11
CA LYS A 82 -7.59 6.09 -8.53
C LYS A 82 -8.39 7.05 -9.43
N GLN A 83 -7.71 7.88 -10.21
CA GLN A 83 -8.32 8.77 -11.21
C GLN A 83 -8.55 8.09 -12.58
N LYS A 84 -8.19 6.81 -12.71
CA LYS A 84 -8.21 6.03 -13.97
C LYS A 84 -7.28 6.59 -15.06
N ALA A 85 -6.33 7.43 -14.70
CA ALA A 85 -5.23 7.87 -15.56
C ALA A 85 -4.15 6.77 -15.61
N PHE A 86 -4.48 5.63 -16.22
CA PHE A 86 -3.69 4.41 -16.11
C PHE A 86 -2.29 4.52 -16.74
N LYS A 87 -2.16 5.30 -17.81
CA LYS A 87 -0.85 5.53 -18.45
C LYS A 87 0.10 6.27 -17.49
N ASP A 88 -0.35 7.37 -16.92
CA ASP A 88 0.43 8.18 -15.98
C ASP A 88 0.75 7.38 -14.70
N ALA A 89 -0.19 6.54 -14.27
CA ALA A 89 0.03 5.65 -13.13
C ALA A 89 1.14 4.63 -13.40
N ILE A 90 1.12 3.97 -14.56
CA ILE A 90 2.16 2.99 -14.94
C ILE A 90 3.51 3.68 -15.04
N GLU A 91 3.61 4.83 -15.69
CA GLU A 91 4.86 5.60 -15.80
C GLU A 91 5.44 5.94 -14.41
N CYS A 92 4.60 6.42 -13.48
CA CYS A 92 5.03 6.69 -12.11
C CYS A 92 5.53 5.42 -11.40
N PHE A 93 4.88 4.27 -11.57
CA PHE A 93 5.33 3.01 -10.97
C PHE A 93 6.62 2.50 -11.62
N GLU A 94 6.81 2.67 -12.92
CA GLU A 94 8.05 2.31 -13.62
C GLU A 94 9.23 3.16 -13.12
N ILE A 95 9.04 4.47 -12.94
CA ILE A 95 10.04 5.35 -12.33
C ILE A 95 10.34 4.89 -10.90
N ALA A 96 9.31 4.66 -10.08
CA ALA A 96 9.50 4.17 -8.71
C ALA A 96 10.27 2.85 -8.68
N GLN A 97 9.95 1.92 -9.57
CA GLN A 97 10.60 0.62 -9.69
C GLN A 97 12.07 0.75 -10.14
N SER A 98 12.39 1.68 -11.03
CA SER A 98 13.76 1.95 -11.48
C SER A 98 14.63 2.57 -10.38
N LEU A 99 14.02 3.36 -9.50
CA LEU A 99 14.71 4.01 -8.37
C LEU A 99 14.89 3.06 -7.19
N GLN A 100 13.84 2.34 -6.85
CA GLN A 100 13.80 1.37 -5.76
C GLN A 100 12.83 0.24 -6.11
N PRO A 101 13.33 -0.92 -6.56
CA PRO A 101 12.50 -2.08 -6.84
C PRO A 101 11.65 -2.48 -5.64
N SER A 102 10.35 -2.69 -5.85
CA SER A 102 9.43 -3.10 -4.79
C SER A 102 8.29 -3.98 -5.31
N ALA A 103 7.97 -5.01 -4.57
CA ALA A 103 6.83 -5.88 -4.86
C ALA A 103 5.51 -5.10 -4.85
N SER A 104 5.40 -4.04 -4.06
CA SER A 104 4.20 -3.20 -4.00
C SER A 104 3.97 -2.40 -5.28
N SER A 105 5.01 -1.85 -5.92
CA SER A 105 4.88 -1.18 -7.22
C SER A 105 4.43 -2.14 -8.31
N LEU A 106 5.04 -3.33 -8.40
CA LEU A 106 4.65 -4.39 -9.34
C LEU A 106 3.22 -4.86 -9.11
N HIS A 107 2.81 -5.03 -7.85
CA HIS A 107 1.43 -5.37 -7.50
C HIS A 107 0.44 -4.32 -8.02
N ASN A 108 0.74 -3.03 -7.84
CA ASN A 108 -0.11 -1.95 -8.31
C ASN A 108 -0.20 -1.90 -9.84
N VAL A 109 0.90 -2.12 -10.54
CA VAL A 109 0.91 -2.28 -12.02
C VAL A 109 0.05 -3.45 -12.44
N GLY A 110 0.15 -4.60 -11.75
CA GLY A 110 -0.70 -5.76 -11.98
C GLY A 110 -2.19 -5.47 -11.82
N LEU A 111 -2.57 -4.67 -10.80
CA LEU A 111 -3.95 -4.23 -10.61
C LEU A 111 -4.46 -3.36 -11.76
N ILE A 112 -3.62 -2.46 -12.31
CA ILE A 112 -3.99 -1.63 -13.46
C ILE A 112 -4.22 -2.50 -14.70
N TYR A 113 -3.31 -3.43 -15.00
CA TYR A 113 -3.48 -4.35 -16.12
C TYR A 113 -4.72 -5.25 -15.95
N PHE A 114 -5.04 -5.66 -14.72
CA PHE A 114 -6.27 -6.39 -14.44
C PHE A 114 -7.52 -5.55 -14.73
N GLU A 115 -7.54 -4.29 -14.27
CA GLU A 115 -8.66 -3.35 -14.51
C GLU A 115 -8.83 -3.02 -16.00
N THR A 116 -7.73 -2.97 -16.75
CA THR A 116 -7.75 -2.77 -18.21
C THR A 116 -7.94 -4.06 -19.00
N SER A 117 -8.18 -5.19 -18.33
CA SER A 117 -8.39 -6.51 -18.92
C SER A 117 -7.18 -7.09 -19.69
N ASP A 118 -5.98 -6.55 -19.47
CA ASP A 118 -4.72 -7.13 -19.97
C ASP A 118 -4.21 -8.18 -18.97
N TYR A 119 -4.92 -9.33 -18.95
CA TYR A 119 -4.69 -10.36 -17.93
C TYR A 119 -3.32 -11.03 -18.02
N GLU A 120 -2.72 -11.12 -19.20
CA GLU A 120 -1.37 -11.64 -19.40
C GLU A 120 -0.34 -10.75 -18.70
N LYS A 121 -0.38 -9.43 -18.96
CA LYS A 121 0.54 -8.50 -18.28
C LYS A 121 0.27 -8.41 -16.79
N ALA A 122 -1.00 -8.45 -16.38
CA ALA A 122 -1.35 -8.53 -14.97
C ALA A 122 -0.72 -9.75 -14.30
N GLY A 123 -0.81 -10.92 -14.94
CA GLY A 123 -0.22 -12.16 -14.46
C GLY A 123 1.30 -12.07 -14.28
N LEU A 124 1.99 -11.52 -15.28
CA LEU A 124 3.46 -11.30 -15.19
C LEU A 124 3.85 -10.34 -14.07
N ALA A 125 3.13 -9.23 -13.92
CA ALA A 125 3.42 -8.25 -12.89
C ALA A 125 3.19 -8.82 -11.48
N PHE A 126 2.13 -9.59 -11.26
CA PHE A 126 1.91 -10.25 -9.97
C PHE A 126 2.90 -11.39 -9.72
N GLU A 127 3.30 -12.15 -10.74
CA GLU A 127 4.32 -13.20 -10.60
C GLU A 127 5.66 -12.59 -10.15
N GLN A 128 6.11 -11.53 -10.80
CA GLN A 128 7.29 -10.79 -10.39
C GLN A 128 7.18 -10.21 -8.97
N ALA A 129 5.99 -9.72 -8.58
CA ALA A 129 5.76 -9.21 -7.23
C ALA A 129 5.85 -10.33 -6.18
N LEU A 130 5.35 -11.53 -6.49
CA LEU A 130 5.42 -12.71 -5.61
C LEU A 130 6.84 -13.27 -5.54
N ASP A 131 7.63 -13.21 -6.63
CA ASP A 131 9.03 -13.60 -6.63
C ASP A 131 9.90 -12.73 -5.70
N MET A 132 9.48 -11.45 -5.50
CA MET A 132 10.15 -10.53 -4.56
C MET A 132 9.68 -10.72 -3.10
N GLU A 133 8.38 -10.91 -2.89
CA GLU A 133 7.74 -11.07 -1.58
C GLU A 133 6.52 -11.98 -1.72
N ASP A 134 6.56 -13.17 -1.13
CA ASP A 134 5.51 -14.19 -1.22
C ASP A 134 4.67 -14.33 0.06
N ASP A 135 4.91 -13.52 1.06
CA ASP A 135 4.30 -13.58 2.39
C ASP A 135 3.06 -12.69 2.58
N VAL A 136 2.54 -12.10 1.50
CA VAL A 136 1.37 -11.22 1.53
C VAL A 136 0.14 -11.88 0.91
N ALA A 137 -0.82 -12.31 1.73
CA ALA A 137 -2.02 -13.03 1.30
C ALA A 137 -2.83 -12.30 0.21
N SER A 138 -2.98 -10.97 0.32
CA SER A 138 -3.73 -10.19 -0.68
C SER A 138 -3.09 -10.21 -2.07
N ARG A 139 -1.78 -10.39 -2.17
CA ARG A 139 -1.05 -10.51 -3.44
C ARG A 139 -1.35 -11.83 -4.13
N HIS A 140 -1.37 -12.94 -3.37
CA HIS A 140 -1.80 -14.24 -3.87
C HIS A 140 -3.25 -14.24 -4.33
N ILE A 141 -4.16 -13.58 -3.59
CA ILE A 141 -5.57 -13.42 -4.00
C ILE A 141 -5.68 -12.65 -5.32
N ALA A 142 -4.91 -11.58 -5.49
CA ALA A 142 -4.92 -10.80 -6.73
C ALA A 142 -4.40 -11.64 -7.91
N TYR A 143 -3.30 -12.37 -7.72
CA TYR A 143 -2.76 -13.29 -8.72
C TYR A 143 -3.75 -14.40 -9.07
N ALA A 144 -4.41 -15.00 -8.07
CA ALA A 144 -5.42 -16.04 -8.30
C ALA A 144 -6.58 -15.54 -9.17
N LYS A 145 -7.07 -14.31 -8.96
CA LYS A 145 -8.10 -13.68 -9.79
C LYS A 145 -7.66 -13.54 -11.25
N VAL A 146 -6.41 -13.19 -11.49
CA VAL A 146 -5.86 -13.14 -12.84
C VAL A 146 -5.81 -14.54 -13.46
N GLN A 147 -5.32 -15.53 -12.70
CA GLN A 147 -5.24 -16.91 -13.20
C GLN A 147 -6.63 -17.51 -13.50
N GLU A 148 -7.68 -17.10 -12.75
CA GLU A 148 -9.07 -17.42 -13.06
C GLU A 148 -9.48 -16.85 -14.42
N LYS A 149 -9.18 -15.57 -14.70
CA LYS A 149 -9.48 -14.93 -15.99
C LYS A 149 -8.72 -15.57 -17.15
N LEU A 150 -7.53 -16.07 -16.92
CA LEU A 150 -6.71 -16.80 -17.89
C LEU A 150 -7.09 -18.29 -18.01
N GLY A 151 -8.06 -18.79 -17.23
CA GLY A 151 -8.47 -20.20 -17.23
C GLY A 151 -7.43 -21.15 -16.63
N LYS A 152 -6.40 -20.65 -15.95
CA LYS A 152 -5.30 -21.44 -15.36
C LYS A 152 -5.66 -21.92 -13.95
N ARG A 153 -6.64 -22.83 -13.86
CA ARG A 153 -7.22 -23.29 -12.58
C ARG A 153 -6.19 -23.76 -11.56
N LYS A 154 -5.22 -24.59 -11.96
CA LYS A 154 -4.18 -25.08 -11.03
C LYS A 154 -3.39 -23.96 -10.35
N LYS A 155 -2.98 -22.95 -11.13
CA LYS A 155 -2.27 -21.78 -10.58
C LYS A 155 -3.19 -20.96 -9.68
N MET A 156 -4.47 -20.81 -10.04
CA MET A 156 -5.48 -20.13 -9.21
C MET A 156 -5.63 -20.81 -7.85
N THR A 157 -5.89 -22.12 -7.84
CA THR A 157 -6.11 -22.87 -6.58
C THR A 157 -4.87 -22.84 -5.70
N ALA A 158 -3.67 -23.11 -6.24
CA ALA A 158 -2.43 -23.05 -5.48
C ALA A 158 -2.18 -21.67 -4.84
N SER A 159 -2.50 -20.58 -5.55
CA SER A 159 -2.37 -19.24 -5.00
C SER A 159 -3.39 -18.95 -3.90
N LEU A 160 -4.61 -19.46 -4.01
CA LEU A 160 -5.63 -19.31 -2.95
C LEU A 160 -5.29 -20.17 -1.73
N GLU A 161 -4.74 -21.35 -1.91
CA GLU A 161 -4.21 -22.17 -0.81
C GLU A 161 -3.13 -21.40 -0.04
N ARG A 162 -2.16 -20.82 -0.76
CA ARG A 162 -1.12 -20.02 -0.15
C ARG A 162 -1.67 -18.79 0.58
N ALA A 163 -2.67 -18.12 0.02
CA ALA A 163 -3.33 -16.99 0.68
C ALA A 163 -4.01 -17.39 1.99
N VAL A 164 -4.66 -18.57 2.04
CA VAL A 164 -5.28 -19.13 3.25
C VAL A 164 -4.25 -19.54 4.29
N GLU A 165 -3.12 -20.10 3.87
CA GLU A 165 -2.01 -20.42 4.77
C GLU A 165 -1.45 -19.18 5.46
N LEU A 166 -1.28 -18.10 4.70
CA LEU A 166 -0.75 -16.83 5.21
C LEU A 166 -1.77 -16.10 6.09
N GLU A 167 -3.01 -16.03 5.65
CA GLU A 167 -4.06 -15.29 6.35
C GLU A 167 -5.41 -15.99 6.19
N PRO A 168 -5.79 -16.88 7.16
CA PRO A 168 -7.04 -17.62 7.12
C PRO A 168 -8.23 -16.74 7.57
N VAL A 169 -8.60 -15.75 6.75
CA VAL A 169 -9.77 -14.89 6.97
C VAL A 169 -10.98 -15.40 6.19
N PRO A 170 -12.23 -15.03 6.58
CA PRO A 170 -13.42 -15.49 5.88
C PRO A 170 -13.39 -15.25 4.38
N GLN A 171 -12.78 -14.17 3.94
CA GLN A 171 -12.66 -13.85 2.51
C GLN A 171 -11.77 -14.84 1.76
N SER A 172 -10.57 -15.14 2.26
CA SER A 172 -9.64 -16.07 1.61
C SER A 172 -10.19 -17.50 1.62
N LEU A 173 -10.81 -17.93 2.74
CA LEU A 173 -11.45 -19.24 2.88
C LEU A 173 -12.59 -19.42 1.87
N ASN A 174 -13.46 -18.43 1.72
CA ASN A 174 -14.57 -18.51 0.76
C ASN A 174 -14.08 -18.54 -0.69
N LEU A 175 -13.05 -17.76 -1.04
CA LEU A 175 -12.47 -17.79 -2.39
C LEU A 175 -11.88 -19.17 -2.72
N LEU A 176 -11.20 -19.80 -1.77
CA LEU A 176 -10.67 -21.15 -1.95
C LEU A 176 -11.80 -22.20 -2.03
N ALA A 177 -12.84 -22.04 -1.19
CA ALA A 177 -14.01 -22.92 -1.24
C ALA A 177 -14.68 -22.86 -2.63
N ASP A 178 -14.85 -21.66 -3.19
CA ASP A 178 -15.43 -21.49 -4.54
C ASP A 178 -14.55 -22.12 -5.64
N ALA A 179 -13.22 -22.07 -5.45
CA ALA A 179 -12.29 -22.74 -6.37
C ALA A 179 -12.42 -24.27 -6.29
N TYR A 180 -12.47 -24.85 -5.12
CA TYR A 180 -12.65 -26.29 -4.91
C TYR A 180 -14.02 -26.79 -5.40
N GLU A 181 -15.09 -26.01 -5.19
CA GLU A 181 -16.41 -26.37 -5.70
C GLU A 181 -16.44 -26.42 -7.23
N LYS A 182 -15.79 -25.46 -7.91
CA LYS A 182 -15.63 -25.46 -9.39
C LYS A 182 -14.81 -26.65 -9.89
N ASP A 183 -13.94 -27.20 -9.06
CA ASP A 183 -13.15 -28.40 -9.36
C ASP A 183 -13.83 -29.71 -8.89
N GLY A 184 -15.09 -29.64 -8.37
CA GLY A 184 -15.87 -30.78 -7.92
C GLY A 184 -15.51 -31.33 -6.54
N GLN A 185 -14.65 -30.62 -5.80
CA GLN A 185 -14.20 -31.01 -4.45
C GLN A 185 -15.14 -30.43 -3.37
N VAL A 186 -16.39 -30.84 -3.40
CA VAL A 186 -17.48 -30.25 -2.60
C VAL A 186 -17.27 -30.39 -1.09
N GLU A 187 -16.68 -31.50 -0.63
CA GLU A 187 -16.41 -31.73 0.79
C GLU A 187 -15.40 -30.70 1.35
N LEU A 188 -14.30 -30.45 0.62
CA LEU A 188 -13.32 -29.45 0.99
C LEU A 188 -13.90 -28.03 0.98
N ALA A 189 -14.71 -27.73 -0.02
CA ALA A 189 -15.40 -26.44 -0.11
C ALA A 189 -16.33 -26.19 1.08
N THR A 190 -17.08 -27.22 1.51
CA THR A 190 -17.98 -27.14 2.67
C THR A 190 -17.21 -26.90 3.96
N ASP A 191 -16.12 -27.66 4.21
CA ASP A 191 -15.27 -27.49 5.39
C ASP A 191 -14.67 -26.07 5.50
N LEU A 192 -14.23 -25.51 4.35
CA LEU A 192 -13.71 -24.14 4.32
C LEU A 192 -14.78 -23.10 4.62
N ARG A 193 -15.99 -23.26 4.10
CA ARG A 193 -17.13 -22.37 4.40
C ARG A 193 -17.53 -22.44 5.87
N ASP A 194 -17.53 -23.64 6.47
CA ASP A 194 -17.79 -23.81 7.89
C ASP A 194 -16.71 -23.13 8.76
N LYS A 195 -15.44 -23.23 8.36
CA LYS A 195 -14.34 -22.49 9.02
C LYS A 195 -14.55 -20.98 8.89
N ALA A 196 -14.89 -20.49 7.71
CA ALA A 196 -15.16 -19.07 7.48
C ALA A 196 -16.32 -18.57 8.35
N ALA A 197 -17.41 -19.33 8.44
CA ALA A 197 -18.59 -18.98 9.25
C ALA A 197 -18.23 -18.90 10.75
N LYS A 198 -17.41 -19.82 11.27
CA LYS A 198 -16.94 -19.78 12.67
C LYS A 198 -16.12 -18.54 13.00
N LEU A 199 -15.37 -17.98 12.04
CA LEU A 199 -14.60 -16.73 12.23
C LEU A 199 -15.47 -15.49 12.25
N ILE A 200 -16.65 -15.52 11.61
CA ILE A 200 -17.59 -14.38 11.58
C ILE A 200 -18.43 -14.31 12.85
N ILE A 201 -18.75 -15.47 13.46
CA ILE A 201 -19.58 -15.52 14.66
C ILE A 201 -18.68 -15.33 15.88
N PRO A 202 -18.77 -14.20 16.62
CA PRO A 202 -18.03 -14.05 17.87
C PRO A 202 -18.45 -15.15 18.83
N SER A 203 -17.51 -15.90 19.39
CA SER A 203 -17.72 -17.02 20.31
C SER A 203 -18.39 -16.65 21.64
N GLY A 204 -19.05 -15.48 21.74
CA GLY A 204 -19.63 -14.91 22.95
C GLY A 204 -21.16 -14.88 23.03
N ASN A 205 -21.93 -15.30 22.03
CA ASN A 205 -23.38 -15.11 22.06
C ASN A 205 -24.23 -16.31 21.66
N GLN A 206 -23.85 -17.51 22.11
CA GLN A 206 -24.83 -18.60 22.22
C GLN A 206 -25.72 -18.37 23.46
N LYS A 207 -26.59 -17.37 23.45
CA LYS A 207 -27.74 -17.36 24.32
C LYS A 207 -28.61 -18.57 23.91
N ARG A 208 -28.56 -19.64 24.74
CA ARG A 208 -29.52 -20.74 24.65
C ARG A 208 -30.90 -20.16 24.52
N VAL A 209 -31.56 -20.30 23.37
CA VAL A 209 -33.00 -20.11 23.20
C VAL A 209 -33.64 -21.20 24.05
N LYS A 210 -34.12 -20.83 25.26
CA LYS A 210 -34.96 -21.71 26.07
C LYS A 210 -36.23 -21.95 25.26
N GLN A 211 -36.41 -23.17 24.76
CA GLN A 211 -37.67 -23.58 24.18
C GLN A 211 -38.76 -23.35 25.25
N ALA A 212 -39.76 -22.54 24.91
CA ALA A 212 -40.95 -22.35 25.71
C ALA A 212 -41.63 -23.72 25.86
N ARG A 213 -41.76 -24.20 27.13
CA ARG A 213 -42.58 -25.36 27.46
C ARG A 213 -44.00 -25.09 26.97
N ARG A 214 -44.52 -25.91 26.05
CA ARG A 214 -45.95 -25.98 25.76
C ARG A 214 -46.67 -26.39 27.06
N VAL A 215 -47.49 -25.49 27.59
CA VAL A 215 -48.51 -25.83 28.61
C VAL A 215 -49.64 -26.48 27.82
N ILE A 216 -49.90 -27.74 28.07
CA ILE A 216 -51.09 -28.46 27.63
C ILE A 216 -52.13 -28.25 28.73
N MET A 217 -53.23 -27.57 28.39
CA MET A 217 -54.48 -27.61 29.14
C MET A 217 -55.35 -28.72 28.58
#